data_a89a3fbb352aef661dd4c240d6a2213d
#
_entry.id   a89a3fbb352aef661dd4c240d6a2213d
#
_cell.length_a   1.000
_cell.length_b   1.000
_cell.length_c   1.000
_cell.angle_alpha   90.00
_cell.angle_beta   90.00
_cell.angle_gamma   90.00
#
_symmetry.space_group_name_H-M   'P 1'
#
loop_
_entity.id
_entity.type
_entity.pdbx_description
1 polymer ?
#
loop_
_entity_poly.entity_id
_entity_poly.type
_entity_poly.pdbx_seq_one_letter_code
_entity_poly.pdbx_strand_id
1 'polypeptide(L)'
;FGISNSANRAVFAAFKNGVLTSTSIMANAPAFENAINLIPELKGISIGVHLNIIEFATLKENPKEKSLLYDKNGNYNNNYLALIQKSYNKDFLNEVEEDFRLQIETVLDRTTVDHIDSHVHVHAIPEIFKIVCKLAREYGIKNIRTQFEYPYFVPDVKKYLSVKYPLNLIKIALLNTFTLTNKKYLYDNFNEINTNENFIGVNYTGYMDKNTLLYALKNVKQRTEAILHPSFDTNDSLHYTEYQALINEEFKLAVKQAGSELINFSNEKKSIV
;
A
#
# COMPACT_ATOMS: atom_id res chain seq x y z
N PHE A 1 2.71 7.10 -3.35
CA PHE A 1 3.19 7.98 -4.42
C PHE A 1 2.04 8.86 -4.88
N GLY A 2 2.29 10.18 -5.07
CA GLY A 2 1.24 11.13 -5.41
C GLY A 2 0.74 12.01 -4.24
N ILE A 3 1.00 11.64 -2.99
CA ILE A 3 0.45 12.35 -1.83
C ILE A 3 1.07 13.76 -1.63
N SER A 4 2.38 13.88 -1.86
CA SER A 4 3.09 15.16 -1.83
C SER A 4 4.35 15.13 -2.69
N ASN A 5 4.85 16.30 -3.11
CA ASN A 5 6.11 16.40 -3.84
C ASN A 5 7.30 15.86 -3.03
N SER A 6 7.26 16.02 -1.71
CA SER A 6 8.29 15.51 -0.80
C SER A 6 8.32 13.98 -0.79
N ALA A 7 7.16 13.33 -0.69
CA ALA A 7 7.03 11.87 -0.78
C ALA A 7 7.44 11.36 -2.17
N ASN A 8 7.02 12.04 -3.25
CA ASN A 8 7.38 11.64 -4.61
C ASN A 8 8.90 11.63 -4.84
N ARG A 9 9.59 12.67 -4.39
CA ARG A 9 11.06 12.76 -4.48
C ARG A 9 11.75 11.71 -3.62
N ALA A 10 11.20 11.38 -2.44
CA ALA A 10 11.75 10.34 -1.59
C ALA A 10 11.57 8.94 -2.19
N VAL A 11 10.42 8.63 -2.78
CA VAL A 11 10.19 7.40 -3.55
C VAL A 11 11.18 7.29 -4.71
N PHE A 12 11.33 8.37 -5.49
CA PHE A 12 12.30 8.42 -6.59
C PHE A 12 13.73 8.11 -6.12
N ALA A 13 14.19 8.77 -5.06
CA ALA A 13 15.53 8.57 -4.53
C ALA A 13 15.71 7.17 -3.90
N ALA A 14 14.69 6.64 -3.21
CA ALA A 14 14.72 5.31 -2.64
C ALA A 14 14.76 4.20 -3.71
N PHE A 15 14.13 4.43 -4.87
CA PHE A 15 14.27 3.53 -6.01
C PHE A 15 15.67 3.62 -6.64
N LYS A 16 16.19 4.83 -6.89
CA LYS A 16 17.49 5.03 -7.53
C LYS A 16 18.66 4.54 -6.67
N ASN A 17 18.63 4.85 -5.37
CA ASN A 17 19.77 4.68 -4.48
C ASN A 17 19.55 3.65 -3.36
N GLY A 18 18.37 3.03 -3.30
CA GLY A 18 17.98 2.15 -2.21
C GLY A 18 17.38 0.83 -2.66
N VAL A 19 16.63 0.21 -1.77
CA VAL A 19 16.06 -1.12 -1.93
C VAL A 19 14.61 -1.11 -2.44
N LEU A 20 14.02 0.05 -2.72
CA LEU A 20 12.63 0.13 -3.20
C LEU A 20 12.49 -0.54 -4.57
N THR A 21 11.47 -1.39 -4.74
CA THR A 21 11.20 -2.12 -5.98
C THR A 21 9.85 -1.80 -6.59
N SER A 22 8.91 -1.31 -5.78
CA SER A 22 7.54 -1.01 -6.21
C SER A 22 6.98 0.22 -5.49
N THR A 23 6.01 0.86 -6.11
CA THR A 23 5.23 1.96 -5.52
C THR A 23 3.82 1.95 -6.08
N SER A 24 2.84 2.46 -5.32
CA SER A 24 1.46 2.60 -5.80
C SER A 24 1.05 4.07 -5.83
N ILE A 25 0.33 4.46 -6.86
CA ILE A 25 -0.07 5.85 -7.13
C ILE A 25 -1.49 6.08 -6.64
N MET A 26 -1.68 7.13 -5.86
CA MET A 26 -2.98 7.60 -5.42
C MET A 26 -3.50 8.65 -6.42
N ALA A 27 -4.50 8.27 -7.22
CA ALA A 27 -5.02 9.07 -8.34
C ALA A 27 -5.64 10.41 -7.90
N ASN A 28 -6.28 10.44 -6.73
CA ASN A 28 -6.95 11.62 -6.20
C ASN A 28 -6.09 12.46 -5.24
N ALA A 29 -4.79 12.20 -5.16
CA ALA A 29 -3.91 12.92 -4.26
C ALA A 29 -3.32 14.21 -4.89
N PRO A 30 -2.99 15.21 -4.08
CA PRO A 30 -2.61 16.54 -4.58
C PRO A 30 -1.37 16.60 -5.48
N ALA A 31 -0.45 15.65 -5.34
CA ALA A 31 0.78 15.59 -6.12
C ALA A 31 0.77 14.46 -7.16
N PHE A 32 -0.41 14.02 -7.62
CA PHE A 32 -0.58 12.98 -8.64
C PHE A 32 0.19 13.32 -9.92
N GLU A 33 -0.01 14.52 -10.51
CA GLU A 33 0.67 14.93 -11.73
C GLU A 33 2.20 14.97 -11.56
N ASN A 34 2.68 15.40 -10.41
CA ASN A 34 4.12 15.35 -10.13
C ASN A 34 4.64 13.91 -10.07
N ALA A 35 3.87 12.98 -9.52
CA ALA A 35 4.22 11.55 -9.52
C ALA A 35 4.31 10.98 -10.94
N ILE A 36 3.30 11.23 -11.76
CA ILE A 36 3.25 10.79 -13.17
C ILE A 36 4.48 11.28 -13.94
N ASN A 37 4.87 12.54 -13.77
CA ASN A 37 6.02 13.12 -14.45
C ASN A 37 7.37 12.49 -14.09
N LEU A 38 7.47 11.79 -12.93
CA LEU A 38 8.68 11.09 -12.52
C LEU A 38 8.78 9.65 -13.05
N ILE A 39 7.67 9.04 -13.47
CA ILE A 39 7.62 7.63 -13.92
C ILE A 39 8.60 7.31 -15.06
N PRO A 40 8.76 8.15 -16.12
CA PRO A 40 9.67 7.83 -17.21
C PRO A 40 11.12 7.58 -16.77
N GLU A 41 11.51 8.15 -15.61
CA GLU A 41 12.85 7.98 -15.05
C GLU A 41 12.95 6.78 -14.09
N LEU A 42 11.84 6.16 -13.71
CA LEU A 42 11.74 5.01 -12.79
C LEU A 42 11.70 3.67 -13.53
N LYS A 43 12.53 3.49 -14.55
CA LYS A 43 12.56 2.26 -15.35
C LYS A 43 12.84 1.02 -14.47
N GLY A 44 11.95 0.02 -14.56
CA GLY A 44 12.04 -1.22 -13.79
C GLY A 44 11.38 -1.17 -12.40
N ILE A 45 10.79 -0.04 -12.00
CA ILE A 45 9.91 -0.03 -10.83
C ILE A 45 8.55 -0.65 -11.19
N SER A 46 7.98 -1.39 -10.26
CA SER A 46 6.60 -1.84 -10.35
C SER A 46 5.65 -0.74 -9.87
N ILE A 47 4.59 -0.48 -10.64
CA ILE A 47 3.65 0.59 -10.35
C ILE A 47 2.26 0.01 -10.12
N GLY A 48 1.66 0.35 -8.98
CA GLY A 48 0.30 -0.01 -8.62
C GLY A 48 -0.67 1.17 -8.56
N VAL A 49 -1.96 0.85 -8.42
CA VAL A 49 -2.98 1.83 -8.03
C VAL A 49 -3.18 1.76 -6.53
N HIS A 50 -3.02 2.91 -5.85
CA HIS A 50 -3.31 3.07 -4.43
C HIS A 50 -4.73 3.60 -4.24
N LEU A 51 -5.70 2.68 -4.17
CA LEU A 51 -7.12 3.01 -4.04
C LEU A 51 -7.39 3.76 -2.73
N ASN A 52 -8.18 4.82 -2.80
CA ASN A 52 -8.45 5.68 -1.65
C ASN A 52 -9.91 6.12 -1.59
N ILE A 53 -10.54 5.98 -0.42
CA ILE A 53 -11.87 6.47 -0.09
C ILE A 53 -11.92 7.06 1.33
N ILE A 54 -10.77 7.50 1.84
CA ILE A 54 -10.58 8.02 3.20
C ILE A 54 -10.23 9.50 3.18
N GLU A 55 -9.25 9.88 2.34
CA GLU A 55 -8.67 11.22 2.29
C GLU A 55 -8.91 11.89 0.94
N PHE A 56 -8.87 13.23 0.93
CA PHE A 56 -9.08 14.05 -0.26
C PHE A 56 -10.51 13.95 -0.80
N ALA A 57 -10.69 14.22 -2.09
CA ALA A 57 -11.98 14.20 -2.77
C ALA A 57 -12.04 13.09 -3.82
N THR A 58 -13.27 12.70 -4.18
CA THR A 58 -13.53 11.86 -5.36
C THR A 58 -13.06 12.56 -6.64
N LEU A 59 -12.69 11.77 -7.64
CA LEU A 59 -12.34 12.28 -8.98
C LEU A 59 -13.58 12.61 -9.83
N LYS A 60 -14.79 12.38 -9.34
CA LYS A 60 -16.03 12.69 -10.06
C LYS A 60 -16.19 14.20 -10.21
N GLU A 61 -16.33 14.70 -11.43
CA GLU A 61 -16.56 16.12 -11.71
C GLU A 61 -17.85 16.67 -11.09
N ASN A 62 -18.90 15.82 -11.03
CA ASN A 62 -20.20 16.16 -10.46
C ASN A 62 -20.57 15.17 -9.35
N PRO A 63 -20.04 15.36 -8.13
CA PRO A 63 -20.36 14.48 -7.00
C PRO A 63 -21.87 14.47 -6.71
N LYS A 64 -22.42 13.30 -6.38
CA LYS A 64 -23.83 13.18 -5.99
C LYS A 64 -24.09 14.03 -4.74
N GLU A 65 -25.15 14.81 -4.70
CA GLU A 65 -25.55 15.62 -3.53
C GLU A 65 -25.78 14.76 -2.28
N LYS A 66 -26.29 13.54 -2.48
CA LYS A 66 -26.45 12.53 -1.43
C LYS A 66 -25.68 11.28 -1.79
N SER A 67 -24.48 11.14 -1.21
CA SER A 67 -23.64 9.96 -1.35
C SER A 67 -23.45 9.29 0.00
N LEU A 68 -23.26 7.97 -0.01
CA LEU A 68 -22.86 7.18 1.17
C LEU A 68 -21.34 7.19 1.35
N LEU A 69 -20.58 7.61 0.32
CA LEU A 69 -19.12 7.52 0.26
C LEU A 69 -18.44 8.86 0.58
N TYR A 70 -19.00 9.99 0.15
CA TYR A 70 -18.42 11.34 0.29
C TYR A 70 -19.47 12.39 0.61
N ASP A 71 -19.03 13.56 1.05
CA ASP A 71 -19.89 14.72 1.35
C ASP A 71 -20.35 15.44 0.05
N LYS A 72 -21.20 16.46 0.20
CA LYS A 72 -21.71 17.26 -0.92
C LYS A 72 -20.63 17.99 -1.74
N ASN A 73 -19.44 18.14 -1.21
CA ASN A 73 -18.28 18.75 -1.89
C ASN A 73 -17.39 17.68 -2.53
N GLY A 74 -17.78 16.39 -2.45
CA GLY A 74 -17.00 15.27 -2.95
C GLY A 74 -15.89 14.78 -2.02
N ASN A 75 -15.72 15.36 -0.82
CA ASN A 75 -14.65 14.95 0.10
C ASN A 75 -15.03 13.64 0.80
N TYR A 76 -14.10 12.71 0.87
CA TYR A 76 -14.29 11.52 1.67
C TYR A 76 -14.27 11.88 3.16
N ASN A 77 -15.24 11.35 3.90
CA ASN A 77 -15.35 11.51 5.34
C ASN A 77 -15.64 10.16 5.99
N ASN A 78 -14.76 9.21 5.73
CA ASN A 78 -14.90 7.85 6.21
C ASN A 78 -13.78 7.53 7.22
N ASN A 79 -14.11 6.70 8.19
CA ASN A 79 -13.13 6.03 9.02
C ASN A 79 -13.24 4.52 8.81
N TYR A 80 -12.20 3.80 9.17
CA TYR A 80 -12.10 2.37 8.88
C TYR A 80 -13.25 1.53 9.45
N LEU A 81 -13.71 1.82 10.67
CA LEU A 81 -14.82 1.10 11.30
C LEU A 81 -16.15 1.39 10.59
N ALA A 82 -16.38 2.64 10.21
CA ALA A 82 -17.56 3.02 9.42
C ALA A 82 -17.57 2.31 8.06
N LEU A 83 -16.41 2.17 7.41
CA LEU A 83 -16.29 1.43 6.15
C LEU A 83 -16.64 -0.05 6.32
N ILE A 84 -16.19 -0.70 7.40
CA ILE A 84 -16.57 -2.08 7.71
C ILE A 84 -18.09 -2.19 7.85
N GLN A 85 -18.75 -1.29 8.59
CA GLN A 85 -20.20 -1.30 8.76
C GLN A 85 -20.94 -1.04 7.45
N LYS A 86 -20.53 -0.02 6.69
CA LYS A 86 -21.13 0.35 5.41
C LYS A 86 -20.93 -0.72 4.33
N SER A 87 -19.89 -1.55 4.43
CA SER A 87 -19.57 -2.58 3.43
C SER A 87 -20.65 -3.68 3.29
N TYR A 88 -21.62 -3.74 4.20
CA TYR A 88 -22.80 -4.61 4.07
C TYR A 88 -23.95 -3.94 3.34
N ASN A 89 -23.84 -2.67 2.95
CA ASN A 89 -24.84 -1.94 2.19
C ASN A 89 -24.49 -2.00 0.68
N LYS A 90 -25.41 -2.52 -0.12
CA LYS A 90 -25.21 -2.70 -1.56
C LYS A 90 -25.04 -1.38 -2.31
N ASP A 91 -25.79 -0.34 -1.93
CA ASP A 91 -25.71 0.96 -2.60
C ASP A 91 -24.35 1.63 -2.30
N PHE A 92 -23.87 1.49 -1.08
CA PHE A 92 -22.51 1.92 -0.71
C PHE A 92 -21.43 1.18 -1.54
N LEU A 93 -21.54 -0.14 -1.68
CA LEU A 93 -20.58 -0.93 -2.47
C LEU A 93 -20.62 -0.56 -3.95
N ASN A 94 -21.79 -0.23 -4.51
CA ASN A 94 -21.90 0.27 -5.87
C ASN A 94 -21.15 1.60 -6.04
N GLU A 95 -21.28 2.53 -5.08
CA GLU A 95 -20.54 3.80 -5.10
C GLU A 95 -19.03 3.59 -4.97
N VAL A 96 -18.59 2.65 -4.13
CA VAL A 96 -17.17 2.26 -4.00
C VAL A 96 -16.65 1.69 -5.32
N GLU A 97 -17.39 0.81 -5.98
CA GLU A 97 -16.98 0.23 -7.27
C GLU A 97 -16.84 1.31 -8.35
N GLU A 98 -17.81 2.21 -8.47
CA GLU A 98 -17.75 3.34 -9.42
C GLU A 98 -16.53 4.22 -9.18
N ASP A 99 -16.23 4.51 -7.92
CA ASP A 99 -15.13 5.39 -7.54
C ASP A 99 -13.76 4.73 -7.73
N PHE A 100 -13.62 3.47 -7.35
CA PHE A 100 -12.40 2.70 -7.59
C PHE A 100 -12.11 2.51 -9.08
N ARG A 101 -13.16 2.28 -9.87
CA ARG A 101 -13.06 2.22 -11.34
C ARG A 101 -12.43 3.49 -11.89
N LEU A 102 -12.95 4.64 -11.49
CA LEU A 102 -12.44 5.94 -11.94
C LEU A 102 -10.98 6.16 -11.52
N GLN A 103 -10.60 5.77 -10.30
CA GLN A 103 -9.22 5.85 -9.85
C GLN A 103 -8.28 4.95 -10.66
N ILE A 104 -8.69 3.71 -10.97
CA ILE A 104 -7.91 2.77 -11.78
C ILE A 104 -7.75 3.33 -13.20
N GLU A 105 -8.84 3.76 -13.85
CA GLU A 105 -8.81 4.33 -15.20
C GLU A 105 -7.92 5.56 -15.26
N THR A 106 -8.01 6.48 -14.28
CA THR A 106 -7.16 7.67 -14.22
C THR A 106 -5.66 7.34 -14.18
N VAL A 107 -5.26 6.27 -13.50
CA VAL A 107 -3.86 5.85 -13.48
C VAL A 107 -3.48 5.11 -14.77
N LEU A 108 -4.35 4.23 -15.29
CA LEU A 108 -4.10 3.47 -16.52
C LEU A 108 -3.98 4.37 -17.77
N ASP A 109 -4.69 5.48 -17.80
CA ASP A 109 -4.57 6.49 -18.87
C ASP A 109 -3.18 7.15 -18.92
N ARG A 110 -2.39 7.02 -17.86
CA ARG A 110 -1.10 7.70 -17.69
C ARG A 110 0.09 6.75 -17.64
N THR A 111 -0.10 5.50 -17.21
CA THR A 111 0.96 4.52 -17.06
C THR A 111 0.42 3.09 -17.01
N THR A 112 1.31 2.13 -17.20
CA THR A 112 0.99 0.71 -16.98
C THR A 112 0.96 0.39 -15.49
N VAL A 113 0.03 -0.49 -15.10
CA VAL A 113 -0.18 -0.92 -13.70
C VAL A 113 -0.07 -2.43 -13.60
N ASP A 114 0.62 -2.92 -12.61
CA ASP A 114 0.80 -4.36 -12.38
C ASP A 114 0.22 -4.86 -11.04
N HIS A 115 -0.15 -3.95 -10.11
CA HIS A 115 -0.77 -4.33 -8.85
C HIS A 115 -1.77 -3.30 -8.32
N ILE A 116 -2.61 -3.74 -7.39
CA ILE A 116 -3.55 -2.89 -6.65
C ILE A 116 -3.30 -3.05 -5.15
N ASP A 117 -3.30 -1.91 -4.47
CA ASP A 117 -3.38 -1.82 -3.02
C ASP A 117 -4.30 -0.64 -2.61
N SER A 118 -4.27 -0.20 -1.36
CA SER A 118 -5.09 0.94 -0.96
C SER A 118 -4.60 1.67 0.28
N HIS A 119 -5.00 2.92 0.40
CA HIS A 119 -4.80 3.75 1.57
C HIS A 119 -5.43 3.12 2.81
N VAL A 120 -4.68 3.10 3.92
CA VAL A 120 -5.01 2.44 5.19
C VAL A 120 -5.62 1.04 5.04
N HIS A 121 -5.26 0.33 3.96
CA HIS A 121 -5.68 -1.05 3.68
C HIS A 121 -7.20 -1.23 3.52
N VAL A 122 -7.94 -0.24 3.01
CA VAL A 122 -9.41 -0.33 2.87
C VAL A 122 -9.84 -1.50 1.99
N HIS A 123 -9.03 -1.88 0.99
CA HIS A 123 -9.31 -3.04 0.15
C HIS A 123 -9.25 -4.38 0.91
N ALA A 124 -8.67 -4.42 2.13
CA ALA A 124 -8.66 -5.64 2.94
C ALA A 124 -10.04 -5.99 3.51
N ILE A 125 -10.98 -5.03 3.60
CA ILE A 125 -12.36 -5.29 4.04
C ILE A 125 -13.01 -6.28 3.07
N PRO A 126 -13.51 -7.44 3.51
CA PRO A 126 -13.89 -8.54 2.62
C PRO A 126 -14.84 -8.19 1.49
N GLU A 127 -15.90 -7.40 1.76
CA GLU A 127 -16.84 -7.02 0.71
C GLU A 127 -16.22 -6.03 -0.30
N ILE A 128 -15.33 -5.15 0.15
CA ILE A 128 -14.56 -4.24 -0.72
C ILE A 128 -13.51 -5.04 -1.51
N PHE A 129 -12.90 -6.06 -0.91
CA PHE A 129 -11.92 -6.93 -1.59
C PHE A 129 -12.54 -7.65 -2.81
N LYS A 130 -13.79 -8.07 -2.71
CA LYS A 130 -14.53 -8.69 -3.83
C LYS A 130 -14.65 -7.73 -5.02
N ILE A 131 -14.90 -6.44 -4.76
CA ILE A 131 -14.92 -5.39 -5.79
C ILE A 131 -13.53 -5.24 -6.43
N VAL A 132 -12.48 -5.19 -5.60
CA VAL A 132 -11.10 -5.05 -6.11
C VAL A 132 -10.69 -6.24 -6.97
N CYS A 133 -11.05 -7.47 -6.60
CA CYS A 133 -10.81 -8.65 -7.43
C CYS A 133 -11.53 -8.57 -8.79
N LYS A 134 -12.80 -8.13 -8.79
CA LYS A 134 -13.58 -7.92 -10.02
C LYS A 134 -12.91 -6.89 -10.94
N LEU A 135 -12.55 -5.73 -10.39
CA LEU A 135 -11.89 -4.66 -11.15
C LEU A 135 -10.49 -5.09 -11.63
N ALA A 136 -9.69 -5.76 -10.80
CA ALA A 136 -8.39 -6.28 -11.21
C ALA A 136 -8.50 -7.21 -12.43
N ARG A 137 -9.47 -8.15 -12.41
CA ARG A 137 -9.76 -9.02 -13.57
C ARG A 137 -10.17 -8.21 -14.80
N GLU A 138 -11.07 -7.25 -14.63
CA GLU A 138 -11.62 -6.43 -15.71
C GLU A 138 -10.52 -5.63 -16.43
N TYR A 139 -9.59 -5.04 -15.66
CA TYR A 139 -8.47 -4.26 -16.20
C TYR A 139 -7.20 -5.08 -16.45
N GLY A 140 -7.23 -6.39 -16.25
CA GLY A 140 -6.08 -7.27 -16.50
C GLY A 140 -4.93 -7.11 -15.51
N ILE A 141 -5.17 -6.51 -14.34
CA ILE A 141 -4.16 -6.31 -13.29
C ILE A 141 -3.95 -7.64 -12.55
N LYS A 142 -2.72 -8.11 -12.48
CA LYS A 142 -2.41 -9.48 -12.08
C LYS A 142 -2.12 -9.67 -10.59
N ASN A 143 -1.92 -8.59 -9.84
CA ASN A 143 -1.53 -8.70 -8.44
C ASN A 143 -2.40 -7.81 -7.55
N ILE A 144 -2.80 -8.33 -6.39
CA ILE A 144 -3.46 -7.58 -5.32
C ILE A 144 -2.68 -7.81 -4.03
N ARG A 145 -2.35 -6.74 -3.30
CA ARG A 145 -1.74 -6.82 -1.98
C ARG A 145 -2.66 -7.50 -0.98
N THR A 146 -2.09 -8.34 -0.11
CA THR A 146 -2.74 -8.84 1.10
C THR A 146 -1.87 -8.55 2.33
N GLN A 147 -2.47 -8.48 3.52
CA GLN A 147 -1.82 -7.93 4.72
C GLN A 147 -1.62 -8.99 5.81
N PHE A 148 -1.22 -10.21 5.45
CA PHE A 148 -0.92 -11.22 6.47
C PHE A 148 0.47 -10.99 7.05
N GLU A 149 0.54 -10.52 8.30
CA GLU A 149 1.79 -10.23 8.98
C GLU A 149 1.94 -11.08 10.24
N TYR A 150 3.05 -11.82 10.33
CA TYR A 150 3.43 -12.49 11.58
C TYR A 150 4.01 -11.47 12.57
N PRO A 151 3.59 -11.48 13.85
CA PRO A 151 4.24 -10.68 14.87
C PRO A 151 5.72 -11.04 14.99
N TYR A 152 6.58 -10.03 15.04
CA TYR A 152 8.01 -10.20 15.28
C TYR A 152 8.48 -9.19 16.33
N PHE A 153 9.59 -9.51 16.98
CA PHE A 153 10.14 -8.71 18.05
C PHE A 153 11.33 -7.88 17.60
N VAL A 154 11.32 -6.59 17.92
CA VAL A 154 12.45 -5.67 17.74
C VAL A 154 12.93 -5.27 19.14
N PRO A 155 14.20 -5.48 19.55
CA PRO A 155 14.67 -5.19 20.89
C PRO A 155 14.87 -3.69 21.13
N ASP A 156 13.81 -2.93 21.07
CA ASP A 156 13.73 -1.50 21.33
C ASP A 156 12.51 -1.22 22.23
N VAL A 157 12.77 -1.09 23.52
CA VAL A 157 11.72 -0.89 24.55
C VAL A 157 10.84 0.34 24.24
N LYS A 158 11.41 1.40 23.65
CA LYS A 158 10.66 2.63 23.34
C LYS A 158 9.50 2.37 22.37
N LYS A 159 9.63 1.42 21.47
CA LYS A 159 8.57 1.05 20.51
C LYS A 159 7.36 0.44 21.21
N TYR A 160 7.57 -0.30 22.29
CA TYR A 160 6.52 -0.97 23.07
C TYR A 160 5.83 -0.05 24.08
N LEU A 161 6.50 1.01 24.52
CA LEU A 161 5.92 2.01 25.43
C LEU A 161 4.97 2.99 24.70
N SER A 162 4.94 2.94 23.38
CA SER A 162 4.03 3.77 22.59
C SER A 162 2.61 3.21 22.60
N VAL A 163 1.62 4.09 22.72
CA VAL A 163 0.19 3.75 22.53
C VAL A 163 -0.14 3.20 21.15
N LYS A 164 0.72 3.45 20.15
CA LYS A 164 0.54 2.93 18.79
C LYS A 164 0.76 1.42 18.72
N TYR A 165 1.67 0.86 19.52
CA TYR A 165 2.01 -0.55 19.40
C TYR A 165 0.83 -1.49 19.70
N PRO A 166 0.11 -1.39 20.83
CA PRO A 166 -1.06 -2.23 21.08
C PRO A 166 -2.17 -2.03 20.02
N LEU A 167 -2.34 -0.81 19.53
CA LEU A 167 -3.28 -0.55 18.43
C LEU A 167 -2.86 -1.25 17.13
N ASN A 168 -1.56 -1.30 16.82
CA ASN A 168 -1.05 -2.01 15.66
C ASN A 168 -1.26 -3.53 15.79
N LEU A 169 -1.13 -4.12 17.01
CA LEU A 169 -1.44 -5.53 17.22
C LEU A 169 -2.92 -5.84 16.96
N ILE A 170 -3.84 -4.96 17.37
CA ILE A 170 -5.27 -5.10 17.05
C ILE A 170 -5.50 -5.01 15.53
N LYS A 171 -4.83 -4.07 14.85
CA LYS A 171 -4.90 -3.95 13.39
C LYS A 171 -4.40 -5.21 12.70
N ILE A 172 -3.27 -5.78 13.14
CA ILE A 172 -2.74 -7.04 12.59
C ILE A 172 -3.76 -8.17 12.76
N ALA A 173 -4.33 -8.35 13.95
CA ALA A 173 -5.31 -9.40 14.18
C ALA A 173 -6.51 -9.28 13.24
N LEU A 174 -7.03 -8.06 13.05
CA LEU A 174 -8.13 -7.77 12.13
C LEU A 174 -7.73 -8.04 10.67
N LEU A 175 -6.60 -7.48 10.21
CA LEU A 175 -6.13 -7.63 8.84
C LEU A 175 -5.76 -9.07 8.50
N ASN A 176 -5.16 -9.83 9.43
CA ASN A 176 -4.89 -11.24 9.24
C ASN A 176 -6.18 -12.04 9.07
N THR A 177 -7.21 -11.74 9.88
CA THR A 177 -8.54 -12.39 9.76
C THR A 177 -9.16 -12.10 8.39
N PHE A 178 -9.13 -10.84 7.96
CA PHE A 178 -9.62 -10.46 6.62
C PHE A 178 -8.82 -11.12 5.51
N THR A 179 -7.49 -11.16 5.65
CA THR A 179 -6.62 -11.79 4.65
C THR A 179 -6.92 -13.27 4.46
N LEU A 180 -7.18 -14.02 5.53
CA LEU A 180 -7.55 -15.43 5.40
C LEU A 180 -8.86 -15.61 4.61
N THR A 181 -9.87 -14.78 4.89
CA THR A 181 -11.14 -14.77 4.14
C THR A 181 -10.92 -14.38 2.68
N ASN A 182 -10.15 -13.33 2.44
CA ASN A 182 -9.86 -12.79 1.12
C ASN A 182 -9.05 -13.76 0.25
N LYS A 183 -8.01 -14.40 0.80
CA LYS A 183 -7.22 -15.41 0.07
C LYS A 183 -8.07 -16.61 -0.33
N LYS A 184 -8.98 -17.06 0.56
CA LYS A 184 -9.92 -18.11 0.21
C LYS A 184 -10.84 -17.69 -0.92
N TYR A 185 -11.44 -16.50 -0.83
CA TYR A 185 -12.32 -15.98 -1.88
C TYR A 185 -11.59 -15.85 -3.23
N LEU A 186 -10.35 -15.33 -3.21
CA LEU A 186 -9.52 -15.17 -4.40
C LEU A 186 -9.19 -16.53 -5.03
N TYR A 187 -8.76 -17.51 -4.23
CA TYR A 187 -8.48 -18.85 -4.71
C TYR A 187 -9.70 -19.52 -5.36
N ASP A 188 -10.87 -19.36 -4.76
CA ASP A 188 -12.11 -19.99 -5.24
C ASP A 188 -12.67 -19.31 -6.52
N ASN A 189 -12.38 -18.01 -6.77
CA ASN A 189 -13.05 -17.23 -7.82
C ASN A 189 -12.12 -16.52 -8.81
N PHE A 190 -10.83 -16.29 -8.46
CA PHE A 190 -9.90 -15.44 -9.21
C PHE A 190 -8.45 -16.00 -9.14
N ASN A 191 -8.29 -17.28 -9.44
CA ASN A 191 -7.01 -18.00 -9.31
C ASN A 191 -5.90 -17.48 -10.25
N GLU A 192 -6.25 -16.63 -11.23
CA GLU A 192 -5.32 -15.95 -12.12
C GLU A 192 -4.68 -14.68 -11.48
N ILE A 193 -5.19 -14.23 -10.33
CA ILE A 193 -4.68 -13.07 -9.61
C ILE A 193 -3.74 -13.53 -8.49
N ASN A 194 -2.53 -12.98 -8.46
CA ASN A 194 -1.52 -13.28 -7.46
C ASN A 194 -1.61 -12.35 -6.25
N THR A 195 -1.07 -12.82 -5.13
CA THR A 195 -0.87 -12.00 -3.92
C THR A 195 0.51 -12.23 -3.34
N ASN A 196 0.97 -11.30 -2.49
CA ASN A 196 2.08 -11.57 -1.59
C ASN A 196 1.69 -12.65 -0.56
N GLU A 197 2.67 -13.44 -0.13
CA GLU A 197 2.43 -14.50 0.87
C GLU A 197 2.44 -13.94 2.28
N ASN A 198 3.40 -13.06 2.55
CA ASN A 198 3.58 -12.37 3.82
C ASN A 198 3.64 -10.86 3.64
N PHE A 199 3.43 -10.13 4.73
CA PHE A 199 3.47 -8.68 4.78
C PHE A 199 4.26 -8.21 5.99
N ILE A 200 4.92 -7.07 5.87
CA ILE A 200 5.67 -6.40 6.94
C ILE A 200 5.35 -4.91 6.90
N GLY A 201 5.04 -4.31 8.05
CA GLY A 201 4.89 -2.87 8.18
C GLY A 201 3.68 -2.40 8.99
N VAL A 202 2.69 -3.27 9.28
CA VAL A 202 1.59 -2.91 10.17
C VAL A 202 2.02 -2.96 11.64
N ASN A 203 2.80 -3.97 12.02
CA ASN A 203 3.26 -4.17 13.40
C ASN A 203 3.97 -2.94 13.96
N TYR A 204 4.83 -2.35 13.14
CA TYR A 204 5.63 -1.18 13.51
C TYR A 204 5.28 0.05 12.66
N THR A 205 4.01 0.22 12.25
CA THR A 205 3.58 1.42 11.53
C THR A 205 3.98 2.69 12.29
N GLY A 206 4.72 3.59 11.62
CA GLY A 206 5.30 4.79 12.19
C GLY A 206 6.64 4.57 12.92
N TYR A 207 7.20 3.36 12.87
CA TYR A 207 8.49 3.00 13.46
C TYR A 207 9.31 2.07 12.55
N MET A 208 9.09 2.13 11.23
CA MET A 208 9.79 1.31 10.22
C MET A 208 11.18 1.89 9.91
N ASP A 209 11.99 2.06 10.95
CA ASP A 209 13.38 2.48 10.84
C ASP A 209 14.31 1.32 10.39
N LYS A 210 15.59 1.64 10.17
CA LYS A 210 16.63 0.67 9.79
C LYS A 210 16.64 -0.57 10.69
N ASN A 211 16.58 -0.38 12.01
CA ASN A 211 16.64 -1.49 12.96
C ASN A 211 15.40 -2.39 12.83
N THR A 212 14.23 -1.80 12.69
CA THR A 212 13.01 -2.57 12.45
C THR A 212 13.11 -3.41 11.17
N LEU A 213 13.62 -2.83 10.09
CA LEU A 213 13.83 -3.57 8.83
C LEU A 213 14.85 -4.71 8.98
N LEU A 214 15.95 -4.50 9.71
CA LEU A 214 16.93 -5.55 9.98
C LEU A 214 16.36 -6.73 10.77
N TYR A 215 15.47 -6.45 11.74
CA TYR A 215 14.77 -7.51 12.48
C TYR A 215 13.65 -8.16 11.65
N ALA A 216 12.92 -7.37 10.86
CA ALA A 216 11.93 -7.88 9.93
C ALA A 216 12.55 -8.86 8.91
N LEU A 217 13.72 -8.52 8.37
CA LEU A 217 14.45 -9.35 7.40
C LEU A 217 14.73 -10.76 7.93
N LYS A 218 15.00 -10.92 9.24
CA LYS A 218 15.21 -12.24 9.87
C LYS A 218 13.95 -13.12 9.87
N ASN A 219 12.78 -12.50 9.66
CA ASN A 219 11.47 -13.15 9.62
C ASN A 219 10.91 -13.27 8.21
N VAL A 220 11.65 -12.82 7.19
CA VAL A 220 11.28 -13.00 5.78
C VAL A 220 11.28 -14.48 5.46
N LYS A 221 10.13 -14.98 5.04
CA LYS A 221 9.91 -16.34 4.54
C LYS A 221 9.11 -16.18 3.27
N GLN A 222 9.54 -16.80 2.19
CA GLN A 222 8.82 -16.77 0.93
C GLN A 222 8.66 -15.32 0.37
N ARG A 223 7.66 -15.08 -0.46
CA ARG A 223 7.38 -13.77 -1.08
C ARG A 223 6.77 -12.82 -0.07
N THR A 224 7.62 -11.94 0.49
CA THR A 224 7.23 -10.98 1.52
C THR A 224 7.25 -9.55 0.97
N GLU A 225 6.19 -8.81 1.16
CA GLU A 225 6.11 -7.39 0.88
C GLU A 225 6.36 -6.57 2.15
N ALA A 226 7.27 -5.60 2.08
CA ALA A 226 7.50 -4.63 3.15
C ALA A 226 7.00 -3.25 2.71
N ILE A 227 6.09 -2.64 3.48
CA ILE A 227 5.55 -1.31 3.19
C ILE A 227 6.26 -0.24 4.01
N LEU A 228 6.59 0.86 3.33
CA LEU A 228 7.12 2.08 3.93
C LEU A 228 6.49 3.31 3.25
N HIS A 229 6.53 4.44 3.95
CA HIS A 229 5.97 5.72 3.50
C HIS A 229 7.05 6.80 3.48
N PRO A 230 8.05 6.72 2.58
CA PRO A 230 9.19 7.64 2.59
C PRO A 230 8.77 9.07 2.26
N SER A 231 9.36 10.05 2.97
CA SER A 231 9.24 11.47 2.67
C SER A 231 10.55 12.21 2.94
N PHE A 232 10.81 13.30 2.21
CA PHE A 232 11.90 14.24 2.49
C PHE A 232 11.50 15.33 3.48
N ASP A 233 10.26 15.35 3.93
CA ASP A 233 9.83 16.31 4.93
C ASP A 233 10.42 15.95 6.29
N THR A 234 11.40 16.73 6.73
CA THR A 234 12.07 16.53 8.03
C THR A 234 11.18 16.88 9.22
N ASN A 235 10.11 17.67 9.03
CA ASN A 235 9.11 17.89 10.06
C ASN A 235 8.26 16.64 10.29
N ASP A 236 8.11 15.79 9.27
CA ASP A 236 7.56 14.45 9.37
C ASP A 236 8.68 13.44 9.62
N SER A 237 9.22 13.46 10.83
CA SER A 237 10.39 12.69 11.22
C SER A 237 10.23 11.17 11.02
N LEU A 238 9.01 10.64 11.08
CA LEU A 238 8.74 9.21 10.90
C LEU A 238 8.95 8.79 9.45
N HIS A 239 8.33 9.49 8.50
CA HIS A 239 8.46 9.18 7.08
C HIS A 239 9.85 9.52 6.52
N TYR A 240 10.52 10.54 7.09
CA TYR A 240 11.92 10.80 6.77
C TYR A 240 12.84 9.66 7.24
N THR A 241 12.58 9.10 8.42
CA THR A 241 13.32 7.93 8.94
C THR A 241 13.09 6.69 8.08
N GLU A 242 11.87 6.49 7.57
CA GLU A 242 11.56 5.40 6.63
C GLU A 242 12.31 5.57 5.30
N TYR A 243 12.43 6.80 4.79
CA TYR A 243 13.30 7.07 3.64
C TYR A 243 14.75 6.70 3.91
N GLN A 244 15.31 7.15 5.05
CA GLN A 244 16.67 6.82 5.43
C GLN A 244 16.92 5.32 5.56
N ALA A 245 15.93 4.57 6.04
CA ALA A 245 16.00 3.11 6.15
C ALA A 245 16.09 2.43 4.77
N LEU A 246 15.34 2.92 3.78
CA LEU A 246 15.33 2.39 2.41
C LEU A 246 16.67 2.56 1.67
N ILE A 247 17.44 3.62 1.96
CA ILE A 247 18.73 3.88 1.31
C ILE A 247 19.92 3.44 2.16
N ASN A 248 19.70 2.82 3.31
CA ASN A 248 20.75 2.50 4.28
C ASN A 248 21.66 1.36 3.79
N GLU A 249 22.99 1.59 3.79
CA GLU A 249 23.98 0.63 3.29
C GLU A 249 24.06 -0.66 4.13
N GLU A 250 23.93 -0.54 5.45
CA GLU A 250 23.92 -1.71 6.33
C GLU A 250 22.71 -2.61 6.04
N PHE A 251 21.53 -2.03 5.77
CA PHE A 251 20.36 -2.79 5.39
C PHE A 251 20.52 -3.45 4.00
N LYS A 252 21.09 -2.73 3.02
CA LYS A 252 21.39 -3.31 1.70
C LYS A 252 22.32 -4.53 1.83
N LEU A 253 23.39 -4.41 2.64
CA LEU A 253 24.31 -5.51 2.90
C LEU A 253 23.62 -6.68 3.60
N ALA A 254 22.76 -6.40 4.59
CA ALA A 254 22.00 -7.43 5.29
C ALA A 254 21.08 -8.22 4.36
N VAL A 255 20.40 -7.57 3.40
CA VAL A 255 19.57 -8.24 2.38
C VAL A 255 20.41 -9.21 1.57
N LYS A 256 21.60 -8.78 1.09
CA LYS A 256 22.54 -9.65 0.35
C LYS A 256 23.01 -10.85 1.20
N GLN A 257 23.40 -10.59 2.46
CA GLN A 257 23.90 -11.63 3.37
C GLN A 257 22.83 -12.66 3.76
N ALA A 258 21.55 -12.22 3.84
CA ALA A 258 20.43 -13.11 4.10
C ALA A 258 20.08 -14.01 2.91
N GLY A 259 20.73 -13.85 1.75
CA GLY A 259 20.37 -14.54 0.52
C GLY A 259 19.00 -14.18 -0.02
N SER A 260 18.44 -13.02 0.42
CA SER A 260 17.16 -12.52 -0.04
C SER A 260 17.32 -11.77 -1.36
N GLU A 261 16.35 -11.95 -2.24
CA GLU A 261 16.29 -11.23 -3.52
C GLU A 261 15.25 -10.12 -3.44
N LEU A 262 15.59 -8.93 -3.92
CA LEU A 262 14.64 -7.87 -4.15
C LEU A 262 13.94 -8.10 -5.48
N ILE A 263 12.63 -8.28 -5.45
CA ILE A 263 11.78 -8.45 -6.63
C ILE A 263 10.68 -7.38 -6.61
N ASN A 264 10.12 -7.09 -7.78
CA ASN A 264 8.91 -6.29 -7.91
C ASN A 264 7.67 -7.20 -8.13
N PHE A 265 6.49 -6.63 -8.32
CA PHE A 265 5.27 -7.40 -8.56
C PHE A 265 5.27 -8.16 -9.88
N SER A 266 6.06 -7.74 -10.86
CA SER A 266 6.29 -8.46 -12.12
C SER A 266 7.37 -9.54 -12.03
N ASN A 267 7.89 -9.83 -10.81
CA ASN A 267 8.98 -10.77 -10.52
C ASN A 267 10.34 -10.40 -11.13
N GLU A 268 10.53 -9.15 -11.55
CA GLU A 268 11.83 -8.66 -11.98
C GLU A 268 12.74 -8.43 -10.77
N LYS A 269 13.99 -8.89 -10.89
CA LYS A 269 14.99 -8.74 -9.82
C LYS A 269 15.63 -7.36 -9.88
N LYS A 270 15.77 -6.72 -8.72
CA LYS A 270 16.56 -5.51 -8.56
C LYS A 270 17.93 -5.83 -7.99
N SER A 271 18.98 -5.48 -8.74
CA SER A 271 20.33 -5.54 -8.23
C SER A 271 20.57 -4.43 -7.20
N ILE A 272 21.13 -4.79 -6.06
CA ILE A 272 21.60 -3.84 -5.06
C ILE A 272 23.05 -3.51 -5.39
N VAL A 273 23.29 -2.30 -5.84
CA VAL A 273 24.63 -1.78 -6.14
C VAL A 273 25.30 -1.26 -4.89
#